data_fffc58aaeec1553d3ceaafe14406de09
#
_entry.id   fffc58aaeec1553d3ceaafe14406de09
#
_cell.length_a   1.000
_cell.length_b   1.000
_cell.length_c   1.000
_cell.angle_alpha   90.00
_cell.angle_beta   90.00
_cell.angle_gamma   90.00
#
_symmetry.space_group_name_H-M   'P 1'
#
loop_
_entity.id
_entity.type
_entity.pdbx_description
1 polymer ?
#
loop_
_entity_poly.entity_id
_entity_poly.type
_entity_poly.pdbx_seq_one_letter_code
_entity_poly.pdbx_strand_id
1 'polypeptide(L)'
;MAQAALEHLFSPIKIRNLTVKNRILSTGHDTTMPTEGIINERLLAYQRARAEGGAGLIVLQVSGVHESARYTTHLLMATEPNCVDGYRKMADMCHEHGTTIFAHIFHPGSDIMEAFSYKHLTLPPILLV
;
A
#
# COMPACT_ATOMS: atom_id res chain seq x y z
N MET A 1 7.09 20.47 -30.55
CA MET A 1 5.94 20.96 -29.75
C MET A 1 5.43 19.91 -28.73
N ALA A 2 5.53 18.60 -28.97
CA ALA A 2 5.12 17.59 -27.98
C ALA A 2 6.00 17.54 -26.70
N GLN A 3 7.26 17.90 -26.80
CA GLN A 3 8.21 17.86 -25.68
C GLN A 3 7.91 18.90 -24.60
N ALA A 4 7.46 20.10 -24.98
CA ALA A 4 7.09 21.16 -24.03
C ALA A 4 5.83 20.80 -23.21
N ALA A 5 4.92 19.98 -23.75
CA ALA A 5 3.69 19.60 -23.06
C ALA A 5 3.93 18.62 -21.88
N LEU A 6 5.08 17.96 -21.81
CA LEU A 6 5.41 16.97 -20.78
C LEU A 6 6.44 17.47 -19.75
N GLU A 7 6.95 18.70 -19.88
CA GLU A 7 7.92 19.27 -18.95
C GLU A 7 7.43 19.24 -17.51
N HIS A 8 6.19 19.62 -17.26
CA HIS A 8 5.61 19.61 -15.93
C HIS A 8 5.49 18.20 -15.36
N LEU A 9 5.16 17.20 -16.18
CA LEU A 9 5.02 15.80 -15.75
C LEU A 9 6.37 15.23 -15.26
N PHE A 10 7.45 15.57 -15.96
CA PHE A 10 8.79 15.09 -15.64
C PHE A 10 9.58 16.04 -14.73
N SER A 11 9.01 17.18 -14.34
CA SER A 11 9.65 18.07 -13.37
C SER A 11 9.56 17.51 -11.95
N PRO A 12 10.62 17.68 -11.13
CA PRO A 12 10.58 17.22 -9.75
C PRO A 12 9.54 17.99 -8.93
N ILE A 13 9.04 17.33 -7.88
CA ILE A 13 8.14 17.94 -6.90
C ILE A 13 8.67 17.70 -5.48
N LYS A 14 8.56 18.73 -4.64
CA LYS A 14 8.89 18.62 -3.22
C LYS A 14 7.66 18.25 -2.41
N ILE A 15 7.79 17.22 -1.58
CA ILE A 15 6.83 16.84 -0.56
C ILE A 15 7.54 16.98 0.79
N ARG A 16 7.33 18.09 1.47
CA ARG A 16 8.08 18.50 2.68
C ARG A 16 9.60 18.53 2.38
N ASN A 17 10.37 17.66 3.03
CA ASN A 17 11.84 17.54 2.87
C ASN A 17 12.25 16.51 1.80
N LEU A 18 11.30 15.81 1.16
CA LEU A 18 11.59 14.86 0.09
C LEU A 18 11.46 15.53 -1.28
N THR A 19 12.37 15.20 -2.18
CA THR A 19 12.27 15.54 -3.60
C THR A 19 11.94 14.31 -4.41
N VAL A 20 10.76 14.28 -5.00
CA VAL A 20 10.30 13.22 -5.91
C VAL A 20 10.72 13.60 -7.33
N LYS A 21 11.35 12.69 -8.06
CA LYS A 21 12.00 12.95 -9.35
C LYS A 21 11.07 13.44 -10.47
N ASN A 22 9.79 13.12 -10.40
CA ASN A 22 8.77 13.55 -11.37
C ASN A 22 7.37 13.47 -10.73
N ARG A 23 6.33 13.82 -11.47
CA ARG A 23 4.93 13.86 -11.00
C ARG A 23 4.12 12.61 -11.35
N ILE A 24 4.79 11.50 -11.65
CA ILE A 24 4.14 10.23 -11.94
C ILE A 24 4.01 9.44 -10.64
N LEU A 25 2.77 9.22 -10.23
CA LEU A 25 2.42 8.48 -9.01
C LEU A 25 1.77 7.14 -9.38
N SER A 26 2.32 6.05 -8.85
CA SER A 26 1.62 4.78 -8.75
C SER A 26 0.87 4.75 -7.42
N THR A 27 -0.45 4.86 -7.45
CA THR A 27 -1.31 4.86 -6.28
C THR A 27 -1.34 3.51 -5.58
N GLY A 28 -1.62 3.52 -4.28
CA GLY A 28 -1.83 2.29 -3.50
C GLY A 28 -3.10 1.58 -3.93
N HIS A 29 -2.98 0.37 -4.42
CA HIS A 29 -4.09 -0.50 -4.77
C HIS A 29 -3.78 -1.93 -4.37
N ASP A 30 -4.80 -2.67 -4.00
CA ASP A 30 -4.65 -4.06 -3.60
C ASP A 30 -4.37 -4.95 -4.80
N THR A 31 -3.35 -5.78 -4.70
CA THR A 31 -2.89 -6.62 -5.81
C THR A 31 -3.25 -8.09 -5.64
N THR A 32 -3.71 -8.49 -4.48
CA THR A 32 -3.91 -9.91 -4.11
C THR A 32 -2.66 -10.79 -4.28
N MET A 33 -1.48 -10.18 -4.39
CA MET A 33 -0.21 -10.89 -4.56
C MET A 33 0.46 -11.35 -3.26
N PRO A 34 0.36 -10.60 -2.16
CA PRO A 34 0.91 -11.04 -0.88
C PRO A 34 0.33 -12.36 -0.41
N THR A 35 1.10 -13.08 0.37
CA THR A 35 0.68 -14.28 1.08
C THR A 35 1.08 -14.16 2.54
N GLU A 36 0.22 -14.60 3.43
CA GLU A 36 0.50 -14.60 4.88
C GLU A 36 0.88 -13.21 5.44
N GLY A 37 0.36 -12.15 4.86
CA GLY A 37 0.58 -10.77 5.33
C GLY A 37 1.92 -10.15 4.97
N ILE A 38 2.80 -10.84 4.23
CA ILE A 38 4.16 -10.37 3.93
C ILE A 38 4.39 -10.07 2.45
N ILE A 39 5.36 -9.19 2.21
CA ILE A 39 5.83 -8.87 0.86
C ILE A 39 6.60 -10.08 0.30
N ASN A 40 6.14 -10.60 -0.81
CA ASN A 40 6.77 -11.71 -1.53
C ASN A 40 7.40 -11.25 -2.85
N GLU A 41 8.13 -12.14 -3.52
CA GLU A 41 8.83 -11.84 -4.78
C GLU A 41 7.88 -11.39 -5.90
N ARG A 42 6.64 -11.87 -5.91
CA ARG A 42 5.62 -11.42 -6.88
C ARG A 42 5.28 -9.94 -6.73
N LEU A 43 5.07 -9.50 -5.50
CA LEU A 43 4.77 -8.09 -5.22
C LEU A 43 6.01 -7.22 -5.47
N LEU A 44 7.21 -7.71 -5.12
CA LEU A 44 8.45 -7.02 -5.43
C LEU A 44 8.63 -6.82 -6.94
N ALA A 45 8.45 -7.86 -7.75
CA ALA A 45 8.54 -7.77 -9.21
C ALA A 45 7.49 -6.81 -9.80
N TYR A 46 6.27 -6.84 -9.26
CA TYR A 46 5.19 -5.96 -9.68
C TYR A 46 5.53 -4.48 -9.45
N GLN A 47 6.08 -4.12 -8.31
CA GLN A 47 6.47 -2.74 -8.00
C GLN A 47 7.78 -2.35 -8.71
N ARG A 48 8.71 -3.30 -8.88
CA ARG A 48 9.93 -3.09 -9.67
C ARG A 48 9.61 -2.61 -11.08
N ALA A 49 8.69 -3.26 -11.77
CA ALA A 49 8.28 -2.86 -13.12
C ALA A 49 7.79 -1.39 -13.19
N ARG A 50 7.19 -0.87 -12.13
CA ARG A 50 6.77 0.54 -12.03
C ARG A 50 7.93 1.49 -11.77
N ALA A 51 8.84 1.08 -10.89
CA ALA A 51 10.03 1.86 -10.58
C ALA A 51 10.94 1.96 -11.81
N GLU A 52 11.19 0.84 -12.51
CA GLU A 52 11.92 0.77 -13.78
C GLU A 52 11.23 1.57 -14.88
N GLY A 53 9.88 1.54 -14.92
CA GLY A 53 9.08 2.35 -15.82
C GLY A 53 9.11 3.85 -15.56
N GLY A 54 9.83 4.30 -14.52
CA GLY A 54 10.12 5.70 -14.25
C GLY A 54 9.16 6.40 -13.31
N ALA A 55 8.30 5.69 -12.57
CA ALA A 55 7.46 6.30 -11.54
C ALA A 55 8.30 7.09 -10.54
N GLY A 56 7.89 8.32 -10.23
CA GLY A 56 8.54 9.18 -9.25
C GLY A 56 8.21 8.77 -7.82
N LEU A 57 6.96 8.38 -7.60
CA LEU A 57 6.45 7.95 -6.29
C LEU A 57 5.60 6.70 -6.46
N ILE A 58 5.79 5.75 -5.57
CA ILE A 58 4.93 4.58 -5.41
C ILE A 58 4.31 4.65 -4.01
N VAL A 59 3.00 4.52 -3.93
CA VAL A 59 2.31 4.20 -2.67
C VAL A 59 2.07 2.69 -2.67
N LEU A 60 2.63 2.01 -1.69
CA LEU A 60 2.44 0.57 -1.56
C LEU A 60 0.97 0.26 -1.24
N GLN A 61 0.52 -0.94 -1.59
CA GLN A 61 -0.82 -1.38 -1.21
C GLN A 61 -1.05 -1.30 0.31
N VAL A 62 -2.29 -1.36 0.72
CA VAL A 62 -2.70 -1.25 2.13
C VAL A 62 -2.00 -2.28 3.02
N SER A 63 -1.61 -1.83 4.22
CA SER A 63 -0.95 -2.63 5.25
C SER A 63 -1.73 -2.50 6.55
N GLY A 64 -2.38 -3.57 6.95
CA GLY A 64 -3.13 -3.62 8.20
C GLY A 64 -2.22 -3.44 9.42
N VAL A 65 -2.65 -2.63 10.37
CA VAL A 65 -1.90 -2.31 11.59
C VAL A 65 -2.41 -3.06 12.82
N HIS A 66 -3.46 -3.83 12.66
CA HIS A 66 -4.04 -4.67 13.69
C HIS A 66 -4.70 -5.88 13.03
N GLU A 67 -4.79 -7.01 13.72
CA GLU A 67 -5.35 -8.24 13.14
C GLU A 67 -6.81 -8.08 12.69
N SER A 68 -7.58 -7.23 13.36
CA SER A 68 -8.94 -6.90 12.93
C SER A 68 -9.01 -6.10 11.61
N ALA A 69 -7.89 -5.65 11.08
CA ALA A 69 -7.86 -5.02 9.75
C ALA A 69 -7.79 -6.05 8.61
N ARG A 70 -7.55 -7.33 8.91
CA ARG A 70 -7.39 -8.40 7.93
C ARG A 70 -8.72 -8.78 7.30
N TYR A 71 -9.08 -8.15 6.21
CA TYR A 71 -10.30 -8.45 5.44
C TYR A 71 -10.06 -9.50 4.34
N THR A 72 -8.80 -9.86 4.07
CA THR A 72 -8.40 -10.90 3.12
C THR A 72 -7.05 -11.50 3.51
N THR A 73 -6.80 -12.72 3.09
CA THR A 73 -5.50 -13.42 3.27
C THR A 73 -4.37 -12.78 2.46
N HIS A 74 -4.69 -11.93 1.50
CA HIS A 74 -3.74 -11.23 0.64
C HIS A 74 -3.43 -9.81 1.08
N LEU A 75 -3.95 -9.36 2.23
CA LEU A 75 -3.61 -8.08 2.82
C LEU A 75 -2.18 -8.14 3.36
N LEU A 76 -1.40 -7.07 3.14
CA LEU A 76 -0.16 -6.89 3.90
C LEU A 76 -0.50 -6.60 5.36
N MET A 77 0.30 -7.14 6.27
CA MET A 77 0.15 -6.91 7.69
C MET A 77 1.45 -6.34 8.27
N ALA A 78 1.39 -5.12 8.77
CA ALA A 78 2.52 -4.48 9.45
C ALA A 78 2.75 -5.06 10.86
N THR A 79 1.90 -5.97 11.29
CA THR A 79 1.99 -6.68 12.58
C THR A 79 2.77 -7.99 12.50
N GLU A 80 3.01 -8.51 11.29
CA GLU A 80 3.75 -9.76 11.13
C GLU A 80 5.24 -9.59 11.53
N PRO A 81 5.82 -10.53 12.29
CA PRO A 81 7.20 -10.41 12.78
C PRO A 81 8.23 -10.18 11.66
N ASN A 82 8.02 -10.75 10.50
CA ASN A 82 8.94 -10.70 9.36
C ASN A 82 8.61 -9.58 8.35
N CYS A 83 7.65 -8.71 8.66
CA CYS A 83 7.22 -7.67 7.70
C CYS A 83 8.34 -6.67 7.39
N VAL A 84 9.18 -6.34 8.37
CA VAL A 84 10.24 -5.33 8.24
C VAL A 84 11.21 -5.63 7.10
N ASP A 85 11.64 -6.88 6.96
CA ASP A 85 12.57 -7.27 5.91
C ASP A 85 11.95 -7.14 4.51
N GLY A 86 10.68 -7.45 4.37
CA GLY A 86 9.94 -7.25 3.13
C GLY A 86 9.85 -5.77 2.76
N TYR A 87 9.49 -4.91 3.72
CA TYR A 87 9.44 -3.46 3.50
C TYR A 87 10.80 -2.87 3.17
N ARG A 88 11.88 -3.33 3.82
CA ARG A 88 13.25 -2.91 3.52
C ARG A 88 13.63 -3.26 2.09
N LYS A 89 13.46 -4.52 1.67
CA LYS A 89 13.71 -4.97 0.29
C LYS A 89 12.92 -4.14 -0.73
N MET A 90 11.66 -3.84 -0.43
CA MET A 90 10.81 -3.04 -1.30
C MET A 90 11.33 -1.60 -1.42
N ALA A 91 11.73 -1.00 -0.30
CA ALA A 91 12.28 0.36 -0.28
C ALA A 91 13.61 0.43 -1.04
N ASP A 92 14.53 -0.49 -0.77
CA ASP A 92 15.83 -0.54 -1.42
C ASP A 92 15.67 -0.68 -2.93
N MET A 93 14.83 -1.61 -3.39
CA MET A 93 14.51 -1.80 -4.80
C MET A 93 13.95 -0.52 -5.44
N CYS A 94 13.03 0.18 -4.81
CA CYS A 94 12.49 1.44 -5.33
C CYS A 94 13.58 2.53 -5.40
N HIS A 95 14.41 2.63 -4.37
CA HIS A 95 15.47 3.63 -4.29
C HIS A 95 16.57 3.41 -5.33
N GLU A 96 16.89 2.15 -5.69
CA GLU A 96 17.80 1.81 -6.79
C GLU A 96 17.38 2.46 -8.12
N HIS A 97 16.08 2.66 -8.33
CA HIS A 97 15.52 3.34 -9.50
C HIS A 97 15.21 4.83 -9.27
N GLY A 98 15.65 5.41 -8.15
CA GLY A 98 15.35 6.79 -7.76
C GLY A 98 13.86 7.05 -7.54
N THR A 99 13.09 6.02 -7.22
CA THR A 99 11.66 6.10 -6.94
C THR A 99 11.42 6.22 -5.45
N THR A 100 10.68 7.25 -5.04
CA THR A 100 10.22 7.39 -3.64
C THR A 100 9.11 6.38 -3.37
N ILE A 101 9.06 5.83 -2.16
CA ILE A 101 7.99 4.90 -1.76
C ILE A 101 7.37 5.31 -0.44
N PHE A 102 6.04 5.22 -0.34
CA PHE A 102 5.27 5.42 0.88
C PHE A 102 4.52 4.15 1.25
N ALA A 103 4.50 3.82 2.53
CA ALA A 103 3.62 2.80 3.07
C ALA A 103 2.20 3.36 3.22
N HIS A 104 1.20 2.51 2.97
CA HIS A 104 -0.21 2.83 3.17
C HIS A 104 -0.71 2.11 4.41
N ILE A 105 -0.76 2.81 5.52
CA ILE A 105 -1.26 2.29 6.80
C ILE A 105 -2.79 2.22 6.75
N PHE A 106 -3.34 1.08 7.18
CA PHE A 106 -4.76 0.78 7.00
C PHE A 106 -5.41 0.13 8.22
N HIS A 107 -6.61 0.62 8.52
CA HIS A 107 -7.58 -0.04 9.39
C HIS A 107 -8.99 0.40 8.97
N PRO A 108 -9.89 -0.53 8.58
CA PRO A 108 -11.21 -0.19 8.05
C PRO A 108 -12.22 0.22 9.12
N GLY A 109 -11.88 0.12 10.40
CA GLY A 109 -12.80 0.46 11.49
C GLY A 109 -14.01 -0.50 11.51
N SER A 110 -15.21 0.07 11.51
CA SER A 110 -16.46 -0.69 11.52
C SER A 110 -16.86 -1.27 10.15
N ASP A 111 -16.16 -0.89 9.07
CA ASP A 111 -16.50 -1.30 7.71
C ASP A 111 -15.93 -2.66 7.30
N ILE A 112 -15.41 -3.44 8.25
CA ILE A 112 -14.95 -4.80 8.02
C ILE A 112 -16.15 -5.69 7.72
N MET A 113 -16.22 -6.18 6.48
CA MET A 113 -17.31 -7.06 6.02
C MET A 113 -17.21 -8.51 6.54
N GLU A 114 -16.16 -8.86 7.28
CA GLU A 114 -16.05 -10.20 7.86
C GLU A 114 -16.74 -10.32 9.23
N ALA A 115 -17.18 -11.52 9.53
CA ALA A 115 -18.04 -11.99 10.64
C ALA A 115 -17.73 -11.45 12.06
N PHE A 116 -16.64 -10.70 12.25
CA PHE A 116 -16.34 -10.02 13.52
C PHE A 116 -17.24 -8.82 13.78
N SER A 117 -17.61 -8.08 12.74
CA SER A 117 -18.47 -6.89 12.88
C SER A 117 -19.89 -7.27 13.33
N TYR A 118 -20.38 -8.40 12.88
CA TYR A 118 -21.71 -8.88 13.26
C TYR A 118 -21.83 -9.29 14.73
N LYS A 119 -20.73 -9.71 15.37
CA LYS A 119 -20.77 -10.14 16.77
C LYS A 119 -20.88 -8.97 17.76
N HIS A 120 -20.50 -7.77 17.34
CA HIS A 120 -20.60 -6.56 18.18
C HIS A 120 -21.89 -5.76 17.91
N LEU A 121 -22.63 -6.08 16.85
CA LEU A 121 -23.89 -5.43 16.48
C LEU A 121 -25.11 -6.35 16.73
N THR A 122 -24.98 -7.46 17.39
CA THR A 122 -26.15 -8.15 17.94
C THR A 122 -26.70 -7.30 19.07
N LEU A 123 -27.61 -6.41 18.71
CA LEU A 123 -28.53 -5.84 19.68
C LEU A 123 -29.13 -7.00 20.48
N PRO A 124 -29.19 -6.88 21.83
CA PRO A 124 -29.91 -7.89 22.60
C PRO A 124 -31.31 -8.05 21.99
N PRO A 125 -31.86 -9.28 21.91
CA PRO A 125 -33.18 -9.47 21.37
C PRO A 125 -34.13 -8.55 22.13
N ILE A 126 -34.69 -7.57 21.43
CA ILE A 126 -35.80 -6.77 21.98
C ILE A 126 -36.93 -7.76 22.12
N LEU A 127 -37.18 -8.19 23.34
CA LEU A 127 -38.41 -8.86 23.69
C LEU A 127 -39.54 -7.87 23.38
N LEU A 128 -40.20 -8.07 22.24
CA LEU A 128 -41.50 -7.49 21.98
C LEU A 128 -42.48 -8.22 22.91
N VAL A 129 -42.93 -7.56 23.97
CA VAL A 129 -44.06 -7.93 24.80
C VAL A 129 -45.31 -7.50 24.08
#